data_1f46ead9b987bbe218dff214f9a80296
#
_entry.id   1f46ead9b987bbe218dff214f9a80296
#
_cell.length_a   1.000
_cell.length_b   1.000
_cell.length_c   1.000
_cell.angle_alpha   90.00
_cell.angle_beta   90.00
_cell.angle_gamma   90.00
#
_symmetry.space_group_name_H-M   'P 1'
#
loop_
_entity.id
_entity.type
_entity.pdbx_description
1 polymer ?
#
loop_
_entity_poly.entity_id
_entity_poly.type
_entity_poly.pdbx_seq_one_letter_code
_entity_poly.pdbx_strand_id
1 'polypeptide(L)'
;MQDKLKWNAIGLVKKTGMLKDYIEREKINVPIDHTKKRATLSGFLVELNHILEQMEKIKKIIIPKLENLFRLTFPTPEMVMFALARPSIRNIFEDLSTHFKEDANRPLSEEELIELASSGDAAVVLALIGDAALDLAIVQILWDSSLSKTGELTTKRKKVASNKNLAIYCEEWGLYSCRLNRLQANPMDNAKNETLEHVKGTLVESIM
;
A
#
# COMPACT_ATOMS: atom_id res chain seq x y z
N MET A 1 7.73 19.83 23.22
CA MET A 1 6.37 19.37 22.89
C MET A 1 6.52 18.10 22.06
N GLN A 2 6.18 16.94 22.58
CA GLN A 2 6.22 15.71 21.80
C GLN A 2 4.97 15.69 20.92
N ASP A 3 5.13 15.97 19.63
CA ASP A 3 4.09 15.69 18.66
C ASP A 3 3.93 14.18 18.56
N LYS A 4 2.89 13.67 19.18
CA LYS A 4 2.52 12.25 19.02
C LYS A 4 2.16 12.05 17.57
N LEU A 5 2.76 11.05 16.93
CA LEU A 5 2.30 10.55 15.64
C LEU A 5 0.81 10.21 15.77
N LYS A 6 -0.05 11.04 15.14
CA LYS A 6 -1.49 10.82 15.11
C LYS A 6 -1.83 10.29 13.72
N TRP A 7 -2.44 9.14 13.70
CA TRP A 7 -3.05 8.63 12.48
C TRP A 7 -4.38 9.35 12.25
N ASN A 8 -4.49 10.01 11.11
CA ASN A 8 -5.76 10.57 10.64
C ASN A 8 -6.22 9.77 9.42
N ALA A 9 -7.40 9.17 9.50
CA ALA A 9 -8.00 8.51 8.37
C ALA A 9 -8.33 9.53 7.27
N ILE A 10 -7.88 9.28 6.06
CA ILE A 10 -8.15 10.16 4.90
C ILE A 10 -9.40 9.78 4.12
N GLY A 11 -10.04 8.67 4.48
CA GLY A 11 -11.22 8.16 3.79
C GLY A 11 -10.89 7.49 2.45
N LEU A 12 -9.78 6.78 2.37
CA LEU A 12 -9.22 6.17 1.16
C LEU A 12 -10.27 5.41 0.33
N VAL A 13 -11.02 4.51 0.95
CA VAL A 13 -12.06 3.71 0.26
C VAL A 13 -13.18 4.61 -0.27
N LYS A 14 -13.67 5.55 0.55
CA LYS A 14 -14.75 6.46 0.18
C LYS A 14 -14.35 7.35 -0.98
N LYS A 15 -13.19 8.00 -0.88
CA LYS A 15 -12.68 8.91 -1.92
C LYS A 15 -12.41 8.19 -3.24
N THR A 16 -11.81 7.00 -3.19
CA THR A 16 -11.61 6.16 -4.39
C THR A 16 -12.95 5.76 -5.03
N GLY A 17 -13.95 5.41 -4.22
CA GLY A 17 -15.31 5.13 -4.70
C GLY A 17 -15.96 6.35 -5.38
N MET A 18 -15.85 7.55 -4.78
CA MET A 18 -16.37 8.78 -5.36
C MET A 18 -15.73 9.09 -6.73
N LEU A 19 -14.42 8.88 -6.87
CA LEU A 19 -13.73 9.03 -8.16
C LEU A 19 -14.25 8.04 -9.20
N LYS A 20 -14.40 6.77 -8.82
CA LYS A 20 -14.96 5.74 -9.71
C LYS A 20 -16.34 6.14 -10.21
N ASP A 21 -17.27 6.45 -9.31
CA ASP A 21 -18.66 6.80 -9.64
C ASP A 21 -18.72 8.05 -10.52
N TYR A 22 -17.82 9.00 -10.29
CA TYR A 22 -17.70 10.20 -11.13
C TYR A 22 -17.24 9.86 -12.54
N ILE A 23 -16.21 9.06 -12.69
CA ILE A 23 -15.67 8.67 -14.01
C ILE A 23 -16.67 7.80 -14.79
N GLU A 24 -17.44 6.95 -14.11
CA GLU A 24 -18.52 6.18 -14.73
C GLU A 24 -19.56 7.11 -15.37
N ARG A 25 -20.01 8.15 -14.66
CA ARG A 25 -20.94 9.17 -15.18
C ARG A 25 -20.34 9.94 -16.35
N GLU A 26 -19.10 10.42 -16.20
CA GLU A 26 -18.40 11.12 -17.26
C GLU A 26 -18.27 10.27 -18.53
N LYS A 27 -17.96 8.98 -18.38
CA LYS A 27 -17.87 8.06 -19.52
C LYS A 27 -19.19 7.89 -20.26
N ILE A 28 -20.32 7.89 -19.55
CA ILE A 28 -21.66 7.83 -20.16
C ILE A 28 -21.94 9.09 -20.99
N ASN A 29 -21.54 10.27 -20.49
CA ASN A 29 -21.75 11.55 -21.12
C ASN A 29 -20.87 11.80 -22.37
N VAL A 30 -19.77 11.05 -22.52
CA VAL A 30 -18.87 11.16 -23.67
C VAL A 30 -19.49 10.49 -24.90
N PRO A 31 -19.65 11.21 -26.05
CA PRO A 31 -20.15 10.62 -27.29
C PRO A 31 -19.36 9.40 -27.74
N ILE A 32 -20.04 8.48 -28.44
CA ILE A 32 -19.47 7.17 -28.84
C ILE A 32 -18.30 7.32 -29.81
N ASP A 33 -18.32 8.33 -30.64
CA ASP A 33 -17.28 8.67 -31.60
C ASP A 33 -16.01 9.25 -30.99
N HIS A 34 -16.06 9.71 -29.72
CA HIS A 34 -14.90 10.16 -28.93
C HIS A 34 -14.12 8.98 -28.35
N THR A 35 -13.69 8.06 -29.20
CA THR A 35 -13.08 6.77 -28.80
C THR A 35 -11.87 6.89 -27.89
N LYS A 36 -10.97 7.88 -28.13
CA LYS A 36 -9.78 8.10 -27.28
C LYS A 36 -10.16 8.50 -25.86
N LYS A 37 -11.09 9.48 -25.71
CA LYS A 37 -11.54 9.92 -24.38
C LYS A 37 -12.21 8.79 -23.63
N ARG A 38 -13.07 8.01 -24.28
CA ARG A 38 -13.72 6.82 -23.70
C ARG A 38 -12.73 5.74 -23.27
N ALA A 39 -11.67 5.53 -24.08
CA ALA A 39 -10.61 4.56 -23.74
C ALA A 39 -9.83 5.00 -22.49
N THR A 40 -9.47 6.29 -22.38
CA THR A 40 -8.80 6.82 -21.20
C THR A 40 -9.65 6.66 -19.93
N LEU A 41 -10.93 7.06 -19.98
CA LEU A 41 -11.85 6.89 -18.84
C LEU A 41 -12.04 5.42 -18.47
N SER A 42 -12.09 4.53 -19.47
CA SER A 42 -12.15 3.08 -19.22
C SER A 42 -10.88 2.57 -18.54
N GLY A 43 -9.71 3.07 -18.91
CA GLY A 43 -8.44 2.75 -18.25
C GLY A 43 -8.47 3.13 -16.77
N PHE A 44 -8.89 4.35 -16.44
CA PHE A 44 -9.03 4.78 -15.04
C PHE A 44 -10.02 3.92 -14.24
N LEU A 45 -11.15 3.56 -14.86
CA LEU A 45 -12.15 2.68 -14.21
C LEU A 45 -11.58 1.29 -13.90
N VAL A 46 -10.80 0.71 -14.80
CA VAL A 46 -10.14 -0.58 -14.58
C VAL A 46 -9.18 -0.49 -13.38
N GLU A 47 -8.35 0.57 -13.32
CA GLU A 47 -7.41 0.79 -12.22
C GLU A 47 -8.12 1.01 -10.88
N LEU A 48 -9.15 1.90 -10.83
CA LEU A 48 -9.88 2.18 -9.60
C LEU A 48 -10.69 0.97 -9.10
N ASN A 49 -11.30 0.20 -10.01
CA ASN A 49 -11.98 -1.04 -9.65
C ASN A 49 -11.02 -2.05 -9.05
N HIS A 50 -9.84 -2.22 -9.64
CA HIS A 50 -8.79 -3.08 -9.09
C HIS A 50 -8.41 -2.66 -7.66
N ILE A 51 -8.13 -1.37 -7.44
CA ILE A 51 -7.78 -0.86 -6.12
C ILE A 51 -8.90 -1.14 -5.10
N LEU A 52 -10.15 -0.84 -5.44
CA LEU A 52 -11.30 -1.08 -4.56
C LEU A 52 -11.49 -2.56 -4.24
N GLU A 53 -11.30 -3.45 -5.22
CA GLU A 53 -11.33 -4.91 -4.99
C GLU A 53 -10.23 -5.37 -4.04
N GLN A 54 -9.01 -4.83 -4.18
CA GLN A 54 -7.92 -5.16 -3.24
C GLN A 54 -8.22 -4.62 -1.83
N MET A 55 -8.75 -3.39 -1.70
CA MET A 55 -9.17 -2.85 -0.40
C MET A 55 -10.22 -3.73 0.28
N GLU A 56 -11.20 -4.24 -0.47
CA GLU A 56 -12.19 -5.17 0.07
C GLU A 56 -11.57 -6.52 0.49
N LYS A 57 -10.62 -7.06 -0.27
CA LYS A 57 -9.87 -8.27 0.13
C LYS A 57 -9.05 -8.03 1.39
N ILE A 58 -8.37 -6.89 1.50
CA ILE A 58 -7.63 -6.51 2.70
C ILE A 58 -8.58 -6.51 3.89
N LYS A 59 -9.72 -5.85 3.78
CA LYS A 59 -10.70 -5.72 4.86
C LYS A 59 -11.31 -7.06 5.28
N LYS A 60 -11.67 -7.91 4.30
CA LYS A 60 -12.42 -9.16 4.56
C LYS A 60 -11.53 -10.37 4.85
N ILE A 61 -10.29 -10.38 4.37
CA ILE A 61 -9.41 -11.55 4.43
C ILE A 61 -8.15 -11.25 5.23
N ILE A 62 -7.40 -10.20 4.85
CA ILE A 62 -6.08 -9.95 5.42
C ILE A 62 -6.19 -9.49 6.86
N ILE A 63 -7.00 -8.47 7.14
CA ILE A 63 -7.15 -7.92 8.49
C ILE A 63 -7.57 -8.99 9.49
N PRO A 64 -8.66 -9.76 9.30
CA PRO A 64 -9.05 -10.81 10.25
C PRO A 64 -7.96 -11.88 10.46
N LYS A 65 -7.22 -12.22 9.39
CA LYS A 65 -6.11 -13.17 9.47
C LYS A 65 -4.97 -12.63 10.34
N LEU A 66 -4.55 -11.39 10.11
CA LEU A 66 -3.47 -10.77 10.87
C LEU A 66 -3.86 -10.50 12.33
N GLU A 67 -5.10 -10.06 12.59
CA GLU A 67 -5.62 -9.85 13.95
C GLU A 67 -5.62 -11.15 14.75
N ASN A 68 -6.04 -12.26 14.13
CA ASN A 68 -5.99 -13.57 14.76
C ASN A 68 -4.55 -14.05 15.01
N LEU A 69 -3.65 -13.83 14.03
CA LEU A 69 -2.25 -14.24 14.12
C LEU A 69 -1.50 -13.48 15.21
N PHE A 70 -1.65 -12.16 15.25
CA PHE A 70 -0.94 -11.29 16.18
C PHE A 70 -1.66 -11.08 17.50
N ARG A 71 -2.91 -11.58 17.62
CA ARG A 71 -3.78 -11.41 18.81
C ARG A 71 -3.96 -9.94 19.18
N LEU A 72 -4.17 -9.11 18.18
CA LEU A 72 -4.42 -7.67 18.31
C LEU A 72 -5.59 -7.26 17.43
N THR A 73 -6.05 -6.02 17.59
CA THR A 73 -7.05 -5.40 16.71
C THR A 73 -6.44 -4.15 16.10
N PHE A 74 -6.52 -4.02 14.77
CA PHE A 74 -6.07 -2.81 14.11
C PHE A 74 -7.04 -1.65 14.40
N PRO A 75 -6.55 -0.45 14.75
CA PRO A 75 -7.40 0.70 15.07
C PRO A 75 -8.34 1.09 13.92
N THR A 76 -7.86 0.99 12.69
CA THR A 76 -8.66 1.21 11.48
C THR A 76 -8.22 0.29 10.35
N PRO A 77 -9.14 -0.21 9.50
CA PRO A 77 -8.77 -0.97 8.31
C PRO A 77 -7.85 -0.20 7.36
N GLU A 78 -7.96 1.11 7.34
CA GLU A 78 -7.21 1.99 6.45
C GLU A 78 -5.71 1.95 6.73
N MET A 79 -5.28 1.75 7.98
CA MET A 79 -3.86 1.58 8.32
C MET A 79 -3.23 0.40 7.58
N VAL A 80 -3.93 -0.74 7.55
CA VAL A 80 -3.46 -1.93 6.84
C VAL A 80 -3.47 -1.71 5.32
N MET A 81 -4.46 -0.97 4.80
CA MET A 81 -4.50 -0.59 3.39
C MET A 81 -3.29 0.26 3.00
N PHE A 82 -2.91 1.24 3.83
CA PHE A 82 -1.71 2.05 3.59
C PHE A 82 -0.44 1.21 3.67
N ALA A 83 -0.32 0.32 4.66
CA ALA A 83 0.83 -0.58 4.78
C ALA A 83 1.02 -1.45 3.52
N LEU A 84 -0.06 -1.79 2.82
CA LEU A 84 -0.04 -2.59 1.60
C LEU A 84 -0.06 -1.75 0.31
N ALA A 85 0.00 -0.41 0.40
CA ALA A 85 0.09 0.46 -0.76
C ALA A 85 1.51 0.42 -1.36
N ARG A 86 1.58 0.41 -2.70
CA ARG A 86 2.86 0.50 -3.42
C ARG A 86 3.05 1.91 -3.99
N PRO A 87 4.30 2.38 -4.14
CA PRO A 87 4.56 3.70 -4.72
C PRO A 87 3.87 3.96 -6.06
N SER A 88 3.61 2.91 -6.86
CA SER A 88 2.92 3.03 -8.15
C SER A 88 1.46 3.52 -8.04
N ILE A 89 0.84 3.45 -6.86
CA ILE A 89 -0.53 3.96 -6.65
C ILE A 89 -0.59 5.50 -6.79
N ARG A 90 0.51 6.19 -6.45
CA ARG A 90 0.65 7.64 -6.65
C ARG A 90 0.28 8.06 -8.07
N ASN A 91 0.85 7.38 -9.06
CA ASN A 91 0.69 7.73 -10.47
C ASN A 91 -0.77 7.71 -10.92
N ILE A 92 -1.61 6.85 -10.33
CA ILE A 92 -3.05 6.79 -10.67
C ILE A 92 -3.75 8.09 -10.25
N PHE A 93 -3.51 8.53 -9.02
CA PHE A 93 -4.15 9.74 -8.49
C PHE A 93 -3.57 11.02 -9.10
N GLU A 94 -2.29 11.05 -9.44
CA GLU A 94 -1.66 12.15 -10.19
C GLU A 94 -2.19 12.25 -11.62
N ASP A 95 -2.35 11.10 -12.32
CA ASP A 95 -2.95 11.06 -13.66
C ASP A 95 -4.40 11.56 -13.61
N LEU A 96 -5.17 11.16 -12.58
CA LEU A 96 -6.54 11.62 -12.38
C LEU A 96 -6.60 13.13 -12.08
N SER A 97 -5.71 13.62 -11.19
CA SER A 97 -5.61 15.04 -10.90
C SER A 97 -5.31 15.85 -12.16
N THR A 98 -4.36 15.40 -12.97
CA THR A 98 -3.99 16.05 -14.24
C THR A 98 -5.13 16.02 -15.25
N HIS A 99 -5.81 14.87 -15.40
CA HIS A 99 -6.88 14.69 -16.39
C HIS A 99 -8.11 15.56 -16.09
N PHE A 100 -8.47 15.72 -14.82
CA PHE A 100 -9.64 16.46 -14.38
C PHE A 100 -9.31 17.83 -13.76
N LYS A 101 -8.12 18.38 -14.05
CA LYS A 101 -7.65 19.63 -13.45
C LYS A 101 -8.61 20.80 -13.65
N GLU A 102 -9.13 20.94 -14.87
CA GLU A 102 -10.02 22.04 -15.27
C GLU A 102 -11.51 21.72 -15.04
N ASP A 103 -11.83 20.55 -14.48
CA ASP A 103 -13.21 20.14 -14.28
C ASP A 103 -13.75 20.64 -12.92
N ALA A 104 -14.64 21.62 -12.98
CA ALA A 104 -15.26 22.20 -11.79
C ALA A 104 -16.19 21.22 -11.04
N ASN A 105 -16.63 20.13 -11.70
CA ASN A 105 -17.53 19.13 -11.12
C ASN A 105 -16.80 17.93 -10.52
N ARG A 106 -15.46 17.94 -10.51
CA ARG A 106 -14.69 16.84 -9.92
C ARG A 106 -15.08 16.62 -8.45
N PRO A 107 -15.21 15.36 -8.00
CA PRO A 107 -15.76 15.04 -6.67
C PRO A 107 -14.79 15.31 -5.53
N LEU A 108 -13.51 15.45 -5.80
CA LEU A 108 -12.44 15.67 -4.82
C LEU A 108 -11.67 16.95 -5.16
N SER A 109 -11.21 17.64 -4.13
CA SER A 109 -10.30 18.77 -4.30
C SER A 109 -8.91 18.31 -4.76
N GLU A 110 -8.05 19.25 -5.13
CA GLU A 110 -6.67 18.96 -5.50
C GLU A 110 -5.88 18.44 -4.30
N GLU A 111 -6.10 19.01 -3.12
CA GLU A 111 -5.49 18.57 -1.87
C GLU A 111 -5.88 17.13 -1.53
N GLU A 112 -7.14 16.75 -1.72
CA GLU A 112 -7.60 15.38 -1.48
C GLU A 112 -7.00 14.37 -2.46
N LEU A 113 -6.76 14.75 -3.71
CA LEU A 113 -6.07 13.91 -4.69
C LEU A 113 -4.59 13.75 -4.36
N ILE A 114 -3.93 14.83 -3.92
CA ILE A 114 -2.54 14.78 -3.42
C ILE A 114 -2.45 13.88 -2.18
N GLU A 115 -3.41 13.98 -1.26
CA GLU A 115 -3.47 13.14 -0.08
C GLU A 115 -3.61 11.65 -0.45
N LEU A 116 -4.45 11.32 -1.43
CA LEU A 116 -4.54 9.96 -1.97
C LEU A 116 -3.24 9.50 -2.64
N ALA A 117 -2.60 10.37 -3.42
CA ALA A 117 -1.34 10.08 -4.08
C ALA A 117 -0.21 9.80 -3.07
N SER A 118 -0.22 10.46 -1.91
CA SER A 118 0.79 10.26 -0.85
C SER A 118 0.66 8.93 -0.10
N SER A 119 -0.38 8.14 -0.34
CA SER A 119 -0.57 6.84 0.31
C SER A 119 0.61 5.87 0.09
N GLY A 120 1.23 5.90 -1.10
CA GLY A 120 2.42 5.09 -1.37
C GLY A 120 3.64 5.50 -0.55
N ASP A 121 3.80 6.79 -0.24
CA ASP A 121 4.89 7.28 0.62
C ASP A 121 4.67 6.88 2.08
N ALA A 122 3.41 6.90 2.55
CA ALA A 122 3.07 6.43 3.88
C ALA A 122 3.48 4.96 4.07
N ALA A 123 3.28 4.11 3.05
CA ALA A 123 3.74 2.72 3.08
C ALA A 123 5.26 2.59 3.26
N VAL A 124 6.04 3.44 2.59
CA VAL A 124 7.50 3.45 2.72
C VAL A 124 7.92 3.84 4.15
N VAL A 125 7.25 4.83 4.73
CA VAL A 125 7.52 5.25 6.13
C VAL A 125 7.14 4.14 7.10
N LEU A 126 6.00 3.48 6.91
CA LEU A 126 5.58 2.35 7.73
C LEU A 126 6.58 1.18 7.64
N ALA A 127 7.08 0.87 6.44
CA ALA A 127 8.10 -0.17 6.28
C ALA A 127 9.40 0.17 7.01
N LEU A 128 9.85 1.43 6.97
CA LEU A 128 11.03 1.87 7.72
C LEU A 128 10.84 1.71 9.24
N ILE A 129 9.67 2.08 9.75
CA ILE A 129 9.35 1.94 11.19
C ILE A 129 9.27 0.46 11.56
N GLY A 130 8.62 -0.35 10.73
CA GLY A 130 8.45 -1.77 10.95
C GLY A 130 9.75 -2.56 10.89
N ASP A 131 10.67 -2.22 9.98
CA ASP A 131 12.02 -2.80 9.94
C ASP A 131 12.76 -2.56 11.27
N ALA A 132 12.73 -1.33 11.78
CA ALA A 132 13.35 -1.01 13.06
C ALA A 132 12.68 -1.75 14.25
N ALA A 133 11.34 -1.85 14.24
CA ALA A 133 10.58 -2.57 15.27
C ALA A 133 10.87 -4.08 15.23
N LEU A 134 10.90 -4.67 14.04
CA LEU A 134 11.23 -6.07 13.80
C LEU A 134 12.65 -6.39 14.27
N ASP A 135 13.62 -5.56 13.91
CA ASP A 135 15.00 -5.70 14.34
C ASP A 135 15.13 -5.70 15.88
N LEU A 136 14.43 -4.77 16.55
CA LEU A 136 14.43 -4.72 18.01
C LEU A 136 13.78 -5.98 18.63
N ALA A 137 12.64 -6.41 18.10
CA ALA A 137 11.94 -7.59 18.58
C ALA A 137 12.79 -8.87 18.40
N ILE A 138 13.45 -9.01 17.26
CA ILE A 138 14.33 -10.15 16.97
C ILE A 138 15.51 -10.17 17.96
N VAL A 139 16.13 -9.00 18.22
CA VAL A 139 17.23 -8.91 19.18
C VAL A 139 16.76 -9.30 20.57
N GLN A 140 15.58 -8.85 21.01
CA GLN A 140 15.01 -9.21 22.31
C GLN A 140 14.76 -10.72 22.44
N ILE A 141 14.23 -11.35 21.39
CA ILE A 141 13.94 -12.81 21.39
C ILE A 141 15.24 -13.63 21.36
N LEU A 142 16.22 -13.17 20.56
CA LEU A 142 17.50 -13.88 20.39
C LEU A 142 18.50 -13.60 21.52
N TRP A 143 18.23 -12.61 22.35
CA TRP A 143 19.11 -12.24 23.44
C TRP A 143 19.11 -13.36 24.50
N ASP A 144 20.27 -13.99 24.66
CA ASP A 144 20.57 -14.90 25.77
C ASP A 144 21.73 -14.29 26.57
N SER A 145 21.61 -14.25 27.89
CA SER A 145 22.65 -13.73 28.77
C SER A 145 23.98 -14.46 28.62
N SER A 146 23.96 -15.68 28.08
CA SER A 146 25.15 -16.49 27.77
C SER A 146 25.79 -16.07 26.40
N LEU A 147 25.10 -15.32 25.54
CA LEU A 147 25.61 -14.85 24.26
C LEU A 147 26.58 -13.68 24.47
N SER A 148 27.84 -13.99 24.68
CA SER A 148 28.93 -13.02 24.85
C SER A 148 29.42 -12.42 23.53
N LYS A 149 28.95 -12.93 22.35
CA LYS A 149 29.47 -12.54 21.05
C LYS A 149 28.45 -11.78 20.21
N THR A 150 28.59 -10.46 20.13
CA THR A 150 27.79 -9.57 19.30
C THR A 150 27.67 -10.03 17.83
N GLY A 151 28.74 -10.65 17.28
CA GLY A 151 28.75 -11.14 15.90
C GLY A 151 27.76 -12.27 15.64
N GLU A 152 27.57 -13.19 16.59
CA GLU A 152 26.60 -14.28 16.45
C GLU A 152 25.15 -13.74 16.47
N LEU A 153 24.85 -12.83 17.38
CA LEU A 153 23.54 -12.18 17.45
C LEU A 153 23.22 -11.43 16.17
N THR A 154 24.19 -10.65 15.66
CA THR A 154 24.05 -9.92 14.39
C THR A 154 23.81 -10.86 13.22
N THR A 155 24.50 -11.99 13.16
CA THR A 155 24.32 -12.98 12.08
C THR A 155 22.93 -13.62 12.14
N LYS A 156 22.48 -14.02 13.34
CA LYS A 156 21.14 -14.58 13.54
C LYS A 156 20.05 -13.57 13.19
N ARG A 157 20.17 -12.32 13.65
CA ARG A 157 19.26 -11.23 13.31
C ARG A 157 19.13 -11.04 11.79
N LYS A 158 20.26 -10.87 11.08
CA LYS A 158 20.29 -10.70 9.63
C LYS A 158 19.61 -11.86 8.89
N LYS A 159 19.74 -13.09 9.37
CA LYS A 159 19.09 -14.24 8.77
C LYS A 159 17.57 -14.17 8.92
N VAL A 160 17.07 -13.83 10.10
CA VAL A 160 15.63 -13.73 10.39
C VAL A 160 15.00 -12.55 9.65
N ALA A 161 15.63 -11.37 9.68
CA ALA A 161 15.15 -10.15 9.04
C ALA A 161 15.46 -10.07 7.52
N SER A 162 16.00 -11.12 6.90
CA SER A 162 16.31 -11.07 5.48
C SER A 162 15.05 -11.02 4.62
N ASN A 163 15.09 -10.25 3.51
CA ASN A 163 13.98 -10.18 2.55
C ASN A 163 13.54 -11.57 2.07
N LYS A 164 14.48 -12.50 1.90
CA LYS A 164 14.17 -13.88 1.54
C LYS A 164 13.31 -14.58 2.59
N ASN A 165 13.61 -14.39 3.87
CA ASN A 165 12.81 -14.98 4.96
C ASN A 165 11.47 -14.27 5.10
N LEU A 166 11.44 -12.93 5.06
CA LEU A 166 10.21 -12.15 5.12
C LEU A 166 9.27 -12.45 3.93
N ALA A 167 9.82 -12.73 2.75
CA ALA A 167 9.01 -13.10 1.59
C ALA A 167 8.19 -14.37 1.81
N ILE A 168 8.67 -15.31 2.63
CA ILE A 168 7.90 -16.51 3.00
C ILE A 168 6.64 -16.12 3.78
N TYR A 169 6.79 -15.27 4.79
CA TYR A 169 5.65 -14.77 5.57
C TYR A 169 4.70 -13.91 4.73
N CYS A 170 5.23 -13.11 3.82
CA CYS A 170 4.41 -12.33 2.88
C CYS A 170 3.47 -13.23 2.07
N GLU A 171 3.95 -14.35 1.56
CA GLU A 171 3.14 -15.34 0.84
C GLU A 171 2.16 -16.05 1.76
N GLU A 172 2.65 -16.53 2.91
CA GLU A 172 1.81 -17.21 3.91
C GLU A 172 0.64 -16.32 4.34
N TRP A 173 0.88 -15.04 4.58
CA TRP A 173 -0.16 -14.10 4.99
C TRP A 173 -1.03 -13.62 3.82
N GLY A 174 -0.57 -13.81 2.58
CA GLY A 174 -1.29 -13.41 1.36
C GLY A 174 -1.17 -11.92 1.03
N LEU A 175 -0.17 -11.21 1.59
CA LEU A 175 -0.04 -9.76 1.47
C LEU A 175 0.24 -9.34 0.03
N TYR A 176 1.12 -10.07 -0.67
CA TYR A 176 1.53 -9.72 -2.02
C TYR A 176 0.36 -9.71 -3.01
N SER A 177 -0.56 -10.65 -2.87
CA SER A 177 -1.74 -10.77 -3.74
C SER A 177 -2.80 -9.69 -3.51
N CYS A 178 -2.78 -9.05 -2.33
CA CYS A 178 -3.73 -8.01 -1.92
C CYS A 178 -3.12 -6.60 -1.89
N ARG A 179 -1.89 -6.42 -2.38
CA ARG A 179 -1.23 -5.11 -2.39
C ARG A 179 -1.99 -4.11 -3.27
N LEU A 180 -2.01 -2.86 -2.84
CA LEU A 180 -2.58 -1.76 -3.61
C LEU A 180 -1.51 -1.24 -4.59
N ASN A 181 -1.69 -1.49 -5.87
CA ASN A 181 -0.76 -1.09 -6.92
C ASN A 181 -1.49 -0.78 -8.22
N ARG A 182 -0.82 -0.08 -9.10
CA ARG A 182 -1.29 0.14 -10.47
C ARG A 182 -1.20 -1.14 -11.28
N LEU A 183 -2.26 -1.50 -12.05
CA LEU A 183 -2.28 -2.68 -12.92
C LEU A 183 -1.35 -2.53 -14.12
N GLN A 184 -1.34 -1.33 -14.71
CA GLN A 184 -0.57 -1.01 -15.91
C GLN A 184 0.80 -0.41 -15.57
N ALA A 185 1.35 -0.71 -14.40
CA ALA A 185 2.73 -0.37 -14.13
C ALA A 185 3.59 -0.96 -15.25
N ASN A 186 4.14 -0.08 -16.08
CA ASN A 186 5.02 -0.47 -17.16
C ASN A 186 6.06 -1.42 -16.59
N PRO A 187 6.28 -2.64 -17.14
CA PRO A 187 7.31 -3.54 -16.62
C PRO A 187 8.68 -2.87 -16.50
N MET A 188 8.94 -1.83 -17.30
CA MET A 188 10.15 -1.02 -17.21
C MET A 188 10.20 -0.08 -15.98
N ASP A 189 9.06 0.38 -15.45
CA ASP A 189 9.03 1.21 -14.22
C ASP A 189 9.30 0.37 -12.97
N ASN A 190 9.02 -0.94 -13.01
CA ASN A 190 9.38 -1.91 -11.98
C ASN A 190 10.80 -2.47 -12.15
N ALA A 191 11.49 -2.17 -13.25
CA ALA A 191 12.73 -2.84 -13.64
C ALA A 191 14.00 -2.26 -13.00
N LYS A 192 13.92 -1.19 -12.22
CA LYS A 192 15.10 -0.65 -11.53
C LYS A 192 15.26 -1.30 -10.15
N ASN A 193 15.81 -2.50 -10.11
CA ASN A 193 16.50 -3.09 -8.96
C ASN A 193 15.70 -3.62 -7.77
N GLU A 194 14.37 -3.66 -7.78
CA GLU A 194 13.66 -4.39 -6.74
C GLU A 194 13.51 -5.86 -7.10
N THR A 195 14.21 -6.74 -6.41
CA THR A 195 13.90 -8.17 -6.48
C THR A 195 12.51 -8.40 -5.89
N LEU A 196 11.79 -9.41 -6.36
CA LEU A 196 10.47 -9.78 -5.83
C LEU A 196 10.53 -10.04 -4.31
N GLU A 197 11.64 -10.59 -3.82
CA GLU A 197 11.89 -10.80 -2.39
C GLU A 197 11.92 -9.49 -1.60
N HIS A 198 12.55 -8.43 -2.14
CA HIS A 198 12.56 -7.12 -1.50
C HIS A 198 11.15 -6.51 -1.41
N VAL A 199 10.38 -6.56 -2.50
CA VAL A 199 8.98 -6.10 -2.48
C VAL A 199 8.17 -6.81 -1.41
N LYS A 200 8.29 -8.14 -1.32
CA LYS A 200 7.58 -8.95 -0.32
C LYS A 200 8.06 -8.66 1.10
N GLY A 201 9.37 -8.50 1.30
CA GLY A 201 9.96 -8.11 2.58
C GLY A 201 9.38 -6.79 3.08
N THR A 202 9.39 -5.76 2.22
CA THR A 202 8.84 -4.43 2.53
C THR A 202 7.36 -4.48 2.94
N LEU A 203 6.54 -5.34 2.32
CA LEU A 203 5.14 -5.51 2.71
C LEU A 203 4.99 -6.13 4.11
N VAL A 204 5.87 -7.02 4.51
CA VAL A 204 5.88 -7.55 5.89
C VAL A 204 6.34 -6.48 6.87
N GLU A 205 7.43 -5.79 6.58
CA GLU A 205 7.94 -4.69 7.41
C GLU A 205 6.87 -3.63 7.65
N SER A 206 6.11 -3.22 6.62
CA SER A 206 5.08 -2.20 6.76
C SER A 206 3.87 -2.62 7.61
N ILE A 207 3.68 -3.91 7.87
CA ILE A 207 2.63 -4.45 8.75
C ILE A 207 3.11 -4.59 10.20
N MET A 208 4.43 -4.77 10.41
CA MET A 208 5.04 -4.95 11.73
C MET A 208 5.11 -3.66 12.52
#